data_6b11e9339c9a0d59e6741f7f9647fbda
#
_entry.id   6b11e9339c9a0d59e6741f7f9647fbda
#
_cell.length_a   1.000
_cell.length_b   1.000
_cell.length_c   1.000
_cell.angle_alpha   90.00
_cell.angle_beta   90.00
_cell.angle_gamma   90.00
#
_symmetry.space_group_name_H-M   'P 1'
#
loop_
_entity.id
_entity.type
_entity.pdbx_description
1 polymer ?
#
loop_
_entity_poly.entity_id
_entity_poly.type
_entity_poly.pdbx_seq_one_letter_code
_entity_poly.pdbx_strand_id
1 'polypeptide(L)'
;FWHWFEQQENYDFNDYQNFREKFQQARNFAQSQKRHKKRLGTTHFGGKGQEAVYKTIINQMPPHKTYIELFLGMGSVMRAKRSAETNLGFELETATLERFEKIVSYEFECDNVFEFFNHCGVEYIESLMGSERPLNDTLIYCDPPYLLETRTSNTRYKNEFTKQDHEHFLNLVNQLDCMVMISHYPCDLYDNALKGWRKVPYKSVTRSGDHRDEILYCNFEQPTFLHDSQYLGKDKRQREDINRRIKRNVRKLSETECNERLRILTETWDHLSDFEREQLTKIGTNSGYGQDEI
;
A
#
# COMPACT_ATOMS: atom_id res chain seq x y z
N PHE A 1 7.87 11.90 -12.25
CA PHE A 1 7.96 13.31 -12.63
C PHE A 1 9.44 13.69 -12.83
N TRP A 2 10.29 13.61 -11.79
CA TRP A 2 11.72 13.90 -11.89
C TRP A 2 12.45 12.95 -12.84
N HIS A 3 12.19 11.67 -12.83
CA HIS A 3 12.77 10.69 -13.75
C HIS A 3 12.42 11.00 -15.22
N TRP A 4 11.21 11.53 -15.48
CA TRP A 4 10.83 12.02 -16.80
C TRP A 4 11.61 13.29 -17.18
N PHE A 5 11.95 14.18 -16.20
CA PHE A 5 12.80 15.34 -16.40
C PHE A 5 14.27 14.97 -16.63
N GLU A 6 14.82 13.99 -15.91
CA GLU A 6 16.19 13.49 -16.07
C GLU A 6 16.42 12.87 -17.45
N GLN A 7 15.39 12.31 -18.09
CA GLN A 7 15.45 11.76 -19.43
C GLN A 7 15.45 12.84 -20.55
N GLN A 8 15.24 14.10 -20.21
CA GLN A 8 15.28 15.22 -21.16
C GLN A 8 16.68 15.86 -21.15
N GLU A 9 17.61 15.30 -21.91
CA GLU A 9 18.96 15.84 -22.15
C GLU A 9 18.88 17.29 -22.70
N ASN A 10 19.01 18.34 -21.95
CA ASN A 10 18.97 19.77 -22.26
C ASN A 10 17.73 20.53 -21.81
N TYR A 11 17.32 20.33 -20.55
CA TYR A 11 16.24 21.13 -20.01
C TYR A 11 16.78 22.48 -19.47
N ASP A 12 16.39 23.57 -20.11
CA ASP A 12 16.62 24.92 -19.57
C ASP A 12 15.51 25.28 -18.58
N PHE A 13 15.84 25.27 -17.28
CA PHE A 13 14.91 25.66 -16.20
C PHE A 13 14.49 27.13 -16.28
N ASN A 14 15.12 27.94 -17.10
CA ASN A 14 14.72 29.35 -17.32
C ASN A 14 13.56 29.49 -18.30
N ASP A 15 13.18 28.43 -19.01
CA ASP A 15 12.01 28.45 -19.89
C ASP A 15 10.73 28.07 -19.12
N TYR A 16 10.21 29.04 -18.38
CA TYR A 16 8.98 28.91 -17.59
C TYR A 16 7.76 28.48 -18.40
N GLN A 17 7.63 28.86 -19.67
CA GLN A 17 6.49 28.48 -20.52
C GLN A 17 6.54 26.98 -20.87
N ASN A 18 7.70 26.45 -21.22
CA ASN A 18 7.91 25.05 -21.52
C ASN A 18 7.71 24.18 -20.26
N PHE A 19 8.16 24.66 -19.09
CA PHE A 19 7.87 24.02 -17.80
C PHE A 19 6.37 23.94 -17.53
N ARG A 20 5.63 25.02 -17.73
CA ARG A 20 4.19 25.09 -17.49
C ARG A 20 3.40 24.15 -18.41
N GLU A 21 3.74 24.07 -19.68
CA GLU A 21 3.08 23.16 -20.63
C GLU A 21 3.32 21.69 -20.28
N LYS A 22 4.55 21.33 -19.97
CA LYS A 22 4.92 19.95 -19.58
C LYS A 22 4.34 19.58 -18.22
N PHE A 23 4.26 20.51 -17.27
CA PHE A 23 3.58 20.31 -16.01
C PHE A 23 2.07 20.09 -16.21
N GLN A 24 1.44 20.84 -17.12
CA GLN A 24 0.03 20.65 -17.45
C GLN A 24 -0.22 19.30 -18.14
N GLN A 25 0.68 18.84 -18.99
CA GLN A 25 0.60 17.49 -19.60
C GLN A 25 0.72 16.39 -18.55
N ALA A 26 1.69 16.48 -17.65
CA ALA A 26 1.84 15.54 -16.52
C ALA A 26 0.62 15.57 -15.59
N ARG A 27 0.02 16.74 -15.35
CA ARG A 27 -1.22 16.89 -14.58
C ARG A 27 -2.42 16.24 -15.29
N ASN A 28 -2.56 16.45 -16.58
CA ASN A 28 -3.64 15.85 -17.38
C ASN A 28 -3.51 14.31 -17.41
N PHE A 29 -2.30 13.80 -17.52
CA PHE A 29 -2.00 12.38 -17.39
C PHE A 29 -2.37 11.84 -16.01
N ALA A 30 -1.94 12.50 -14.92
CA ALA A 30 -2.30 12.11 -13.55
C ALA A 30 -3.82 12.22 -13.29
N GLN A 31 -4.53 13.16 -13.94
CA GLN A 31 -5.99 13.25 -13.83
C GLN A 31 -6.71 12.18 -14.66
N SER A 32 -6.17 11.76 -15.81
CA SER A 32 -6.72 10.64 -16.57
C SER A 32 -6.65 9.34 -15.76
N GLN A 33 -5.54 9.11 -15.06
CA GLN A 33 -5.36 8.00 -14.12
C GLN A 33 -6.38 8.03 -12.96
N LYS A 34 -6.74 9.24 -12.45
CA LYS A 34 -7.76 9.38 -11.39
C LYS A 34 -9.20 9.07 -11.85
N ARG A 35 -9.53 9.26 -13.14
CA ARG A 35 -10.87 8.99 -13.66
C ARG A 35 -11.22 7.50 -13.74
N HIS A 36 -10.24 6.61 -13.73
CA HIS A 36 -10.46 5.16 -13.77
C HIS A 36 -10.58 4.49 -12.40
N LYS A 37 -10.38 5.21 -11.28
CA LYS A 37 -10.71 4.67 -9.94
C LYS A 37 -12.23 4.55 -9.75
N LYS A 38 -12.87 3.70 -10.58
CA LYS A 38 -14.22 3.24 -10.34
C LYS A 38 -14.26 2.43 -9.04
N ARG A 39 -15.31 2.67 -8.22
CA ARG A 39 -15.66 1.96 -6.99
C ARG A 39 -15.06 0.55 -6.95
N LEU A 40 -14.29 0.26 -5.91
CA LEU A 40 -13.84 -1.09 -5.51
C LEU A 40 -15.05 -2.00 -5.15
N GLY A 41 -16.10 -1.96 -5.96
CA GLY A 41 -17.32 -2.68 -5.74
C GLY A 41 -17.18 -4.14 -6.10
N THR A 42 -16.61 -4.94 -5.19
CA THR A 42 -16.67 -6.39 -5.31
C THR A 42 -16.87 -6.98 -3.93
N THR A 43 -18.00 -7.65 -3.80
CA THR A 43 -18.32 -8.48 -2.64
C THR A 43 -17.55 -9.79 -2.74
N HIS A 44 -16.35 -9.84 -2.20
CA HIS A 44 -15.67 -11.08 -1.89
C HIS A 44 -15.80 -11.39 -0.41
N PHE A 45 -15.91 -12.66 -0.03
CA PHE A 45 -15.98 -13.07 1.37
C PHE A 45 -14.63 -12.74 2.04
N GLY A 46 -14.64 -11.99 3.15
CA GLY A 46 -13.41 -11.55 3.82
C GLY A 46 -12.67 -10.37 3.16
N GLY A 47 -13.13 -9.89 2.00
CA GLY A 47 -12.40 -8.85 1.25
C GLY A 47 -12.29 -7.51 1.98
N LYS A 48 -11.12 -6.88 1.94
CA LYS A 48 -10.78 -5.59 2.56
C LYS A 48 -11.29 -4.37 1.75
N GLY A 49 -12.32 -4.55 0.90
CA GLY A 49 -12.82 -3.49 0.01
C GLY A 49 -13.55 -2.33 0.69
N GLN A 50 -13.76 -2.38 1.99
CA GLN A 50 -14.35 -1.28 2.75
C GLN A 50 -13.36 -0.12 2.85
N GLU A 51 -13.83 1.09 2.55
CA GLU A 51 -12.97 2.28 2.48
C GLU A 51 -12.18 2.54 3.77
N ALA A 52 -12.79 2.34 4.92
CA ALA A 52 -12.11 2.51 6.21
C ALA A 52 -11.03 1.44 6.45
N VAL A 53 -11.23 0.22 5.96
CA VAL A 53 -10.33 -0.93 6.17
C VAL A 53 -9.06 -0.80 5.34
N TYR A 54 -9.15 -0.78 4.00
CA TYR A 54 -7.94 -0.70 3.17
C TYR A 54 -7.14 0.57 3.42
N LYS A 55 -7.80 1.71 3.71
CA LYS A 55 -7.10 2.94 4.05
C LYS A 55 -6.31 2.84 5.35
N THR A 56 -6.85 2.14 6.35
CA THR A 56 -6.13 1.89 7.60
C THR A 56 -4.91 1.01 7.35
N ILE A 57 -5.04 -0.05 6.56
CA ILE A 57 -3.94 -0.96 6.22
C ILE A 57 -2.85 -0.21 5.44
N ILE A 58 -3.22 0.55 4.40
CA ILE A 58 -2.27 1.30 3.56
C ILE A 58 -1.52 2.36 4.37
N ASN A 59 -2.18 3.01 5.35
CA ASN A 59 -1.55 3.98 6.25
C ASN A 59 -0.53 3.37 7.22
N GLN A 60 -0.31 2.06 7.20
CA GLN A 60 0.71 1.38 7.99
C GLN A 60 1.89 0.90 7.16
N MET A 61 1.83 1.05 5.84
CA MET A 61 2.86 0.54 4.93
C MET A 61 4.07 1.47 4.87
N PRO A 62 5.26 1.01 5.29
CA PRO A 62 6.50 1.73 5.05
C PRO A 62 6.85 1.73 3.56
N PRO A 63 7.79 2.56 3.11
CA PRO A 63 8.30 2.51 1.75
C PRO A 63 8.84 1.13 1.39
N HIS A 64 8.51 0.65 0.19
CA HIS A 64 8.96 -0.65 -0.34
C HIS A 64 9.01 -0.63 -1.86
N LYS A 65 9.92 -1.43 -2.42
CA LYS A 65 10.07 -1.63 -3.88
C LYS A 65 9.27 -2.83 -4.38
N THR A 66 9.18 -3.88 -3.55
CA THR A 66 8.40 -5.08 -3.85
C THR A 66 7.23 -5.19 -2.87
N TYR A 67 6.03 -5.39 -3.42
CA TYR A 67 4.82 -5.69 -2.65
C TYR A 67 4.30 -7.08 -3.00
N ILE A 68 4.02 -7.87 -1.98
CA ILE A 68 3.51 -9.23 -2.13
C ILE A 68 2.22 -9.39 -1.33
N GLU A 69 1.14 -9.83 -1.97
CA GLU A 69 -0.15 -10.14 -1.33
C GLU A 69 -0.42 -11.63 -1.44
N LEU A 70 -0.28 -12.39 -0.32
CA LEU A 70 -0.27 -13.85 -0.32
C LEU A 70 -1.66 -14.48 -0.37
N PHE A 71 -2.70 -13.76 0.02
CA PHE A 71 -4.10 -14.15 0.00
C PHE A 71 -4.87 -13.06 -0.74
N LEU A 72 -4.66 -13.00 -2.06
CA LEU A 72 -5.05 -11.85 -2.87
C LEU A 72 -6.55 -11.58 -2.88
N GLY A 73 -7.37 -12.62 -2.97
CA GLY A 73 -8.81 -12.48 -3.13
C GLY A 73 -9.14 -11.57 -4.32
N MET A 74 -9.84 -10.46 -4.06
CA MET A 74 -10.12 -9.43 -5.08
C MET A 74 -9.10 -8.28 -5.07
N GLY A 75 -7.95 -8.44 -4.40
CA GLY A 75 -6.84 -7.51 -4.38
C GLY A 75 -7.22 -6.10 -3.92
N SER A 76 -8.11 -5.98 -2.95
CA SER A 76 -8.64 -4.66 -2.55
C SER A 76 -7.56 -3.72 -2.03
N VAL A 77 -6.57 -4.24 -1.33
CA VAL A 77 -5.44 -3.46 -0.82
C VAL A 77 -4.47 -3.14 -1.96
N MET A 78 -4.07 -4.13 -2.75
CA MET A 78 -3.20 -3.96 -3.91
C MET A 78 -3.73 -2.91 -4.90
N ARG A 79 -5.03 -2.95 -5.20
CA ARG A 79 -5.70 -2.02 -6.12
C ARG A 79 -5.85 -0.61 -5.57
N ALA A 80 -5.92 -0.46 -4.25
CA ALA A 80 -6.15 0.84 -3.60
C ALA A 80 -4.86 1.59 -3.29
N LYS A 81 -3.76 0.87 -3.02
CA LYS A 81 -2.48 1.48 -2.69
C LYS A 81 -1.74 2.00 -3.94
N ARG A 82 -0.79 2.90 -3.73
CA ARG A 82 0.21 3.21 -4.74
C ARG A 82 0.99 1.94 -5.10
N SER A 83 1.17 1.70 -6.39
CA SER A 83 1.94 0.54 -6.87
C SER A 83 3.39 0.61 -6.40
N ALA A 84 3.96 -0.54 -6.03
CA ALA A 84 5.40 -0.72 -5.89
C ALA A 84 6.03 -0.95 -7.28
N GLU A 85 7.35 -0.99 -7.39
CA GLU A 85 8.04 -1.32 -8.65
C GLU A 85 7.64 -2.73 -9.12
N THR A 86 7.62 -3.68 -8.18
CA THR A 86 7.16 -5.06 -8.38
C THR A 86 5.99 -5.37 -7.45
N ASN A 87 4.91 -5.91 -8.01
CA ASN A 87 3.72 -6.29 -7.26
C ASN A 87 3.35 -7.73 -7.60
N LEU A 88 3.36 -8.61 -6.59
CA LEU A 88 3.05 -10.02 -6.74
C LEU A 88 1.79 -10.37 -5.96
N GLY A 89 0.89 -11.13 -6.57
CA GLY A 89 -0.34 -11.58 -5.92
C GLY A 89 -0.52 -13.08 -6.03
N PHE A 90 -0.89 -13.73 -4.93
CA PHE A 90 -1.12 -15.17 -4.86
C PHE A 90 -2.57 -15.45 -4.47
N GLU A 91 -3.27 -16.22 -5.28
CA GLU A 91 -4.65 -16.64 -5.05
C GLU A 91 -4.81 -18.13 -5.41
N LEU A 92 -5.28 -18.89 -4.45
CA LEU A 92 -5.44 -20.35 -4.62
C LEU A 92 -6.69 -20.71 -5.44
N GLU A 93 -7.75 -19.87 -5.37
CA GLU A 93 -8.98 -20.11 -6.12
C GLU A 93 -8.90 -19.50 -7.52
N THR A 94 -8.75 -20.35 -8.54
CA THR A 94 -8.64 -19.97 -9.95
C THR A 94 -9.76 -19.00 -10.40
N ALA A 95 -11.01 -19.30 -10.04
CA ALA A 95 -12.15 -18.45 -10.44
C ALA A 95 -12.08 -17.03 -9.80
N THR A 96 -11.51 -16.92 -8.62
CA THR A 96 -11.28 -15.62 -7.96
C THR A 96 -10.16 -14.87 -8.65
N LEU A 97 -9.06 -15.54 -8.98
CA LEU A 97 -7.95 -14.96 -9.72
C LEU A 97 -8.38 -14.44 -11.11
N GLU A 98 -9.08 -15.26 -11.89
CA GLU A 98 -9.61 -14.86 -13.20
C GLU A 98 -10.53 -13.64 -13.13
N ARG A 99 -11.35 -13.53 -12.08
CA ARG A 99 -12.21 -12.35 -11.87
C ARG A 99 -11.38 -11.11 -11.52
N PHE A 100 -10.36 -11.28 -10.71
CA PHE A 100 -9.44 -10.23 -10.35
C PHE A 100 -8.68 -9.72 -11.58
N GLU A 101 -8.07 -10.60 -12.38
CA GLU A 101 -7.34 -10.26 -13.59
C GLU A 101 -8.19 -9.50 -14.61
N LYS A 102 -9.46 -9.89 -14.80
CA LYS A 102 -10.41 -9.16 -15.65
C LYS A 102 -10.63 -7.72 -15.18
N ILE A 103 -10.60 -7.46 -13.88
CA ILE A 103 -10.77 -6.11 -13.32
C ILE A 103 -9.49 -5.31 -13.50
N VAL A 104 -8.37 -5.93 -13.21
CA VAL A 104 -7.05 -5.30 -13.15
C VAL A 104 -6.53 -4.93 -14.55
N SER A 105 -6.84 -5.71 -15.58
CA SER A 105 -6.48 -5.40 -16.96
C SER A 105 -6.95 -4.02 -17.45
N TYR A 106 -7.92 -3.44 -16.76
CA TYR A 106 -8.43 -2.08 -17.05
C TYR A 106 -7.94 -1.01 -16.05
N GLU A 107 -7.29 -1.40 -14.94
CA GLU A 107 -6.93 -0.50 -13.84
C GLU A 107 -5.45 -0.17 -13.76
N PHE A 108 -4.58 -1.09 -14.18
CA PHE A 108 -3.12 -0.93 -14.09
C PHE A 108 -2.50 -0.61 -15.45
N GLU A 109 -2.53 0.67 -15.81
CA GLU A 109 -1.68 1.23 -16.86
C GLU A 109 -0.50 1.93 -16.17
N CYS A 110 0.59 1.21 -15.93
CA CYS A 110 1.80 1.80 -15.36
C CYS A 110 3.04 0.98 -15.74
N ASP A 111 4.20 1.60 -15.65
CA ASP A 111 5.51 0.99 -15.93
C ASP A 111 5.95 -0.04 -14.86
N ASN A 112 5.12 -0.26 -13.82
CA ASN A 112 5.41 -1.19 -12.74
C ASN A 112 5.05 -2.63 -13.12
N VAL A 113 5.80 -3.59 -12.57
CA VAL A 113 5.57 -5.01 -12.78
C VAL A 113 4.42 -5.50 -11.91
N PHE A 114 3.48 -6.23 -12.51
CA PHE A 114 2.41 -6.95 -11.82
C PHE A 114 2.39 -8.39 -12.30
N GLU A 115 2.51 -9.33 -11.37
CA GLU A 115 2.44 -10.76 -11.64
C GLU A 115 1.48 -11.42 -10.66
N PHE A 116 0.61 -12.29 -11.18
CA PHE A 116 -0.41 -12.97 -10.39
C PHE A 116 -0.30 -14.47 -10.58
N PHE A 117 -0.36 -15.21 -9.48
CA PHE A 117 -0.11 -16.64 -9.46
C PHE A 117 -1.31 -17.39 -8.88
N ASN A 118 -1.80 -18.39 -9.61
CA ASN A 118 -2.74 -19.36 -9.08
C ASN A 118 -1.98 -20.40 -8.27
N HIS A 119 -1.53 -20.00 -7.10
CA HIS A 119 -0.65 -20.79 -6.24
C HIS A 119 -0.90 -20.50 -4.76
N CYS A 120 -0.51 -21.43 -3.90
CA CYS A 120 -0.57 -21.27 -2.46
C CYS A 120 0.46 -20.23 -1.99
N GLY A 121 0.01 -19.15 -1.33
CA GLY A 121 0.89 -18.14 -0.79
C GLY A 121 1.82 -18.65 0.32
N VAL A 122 1.40 -19.69 1.07
CA VAL A 122 2.25 -20.33 2.10
C VAL A 122 3.40 -21.10 1.48
N GLU A 123 3.13 -21.91 0.44
CA GLU A 123 4.17 -22.61 -0.31
C GLU A 123 5.17 -21.65 -0.96
N TYR A 124 4.70 -20.47 -1.38
CA TYR A 124 5.59 -19.41 -1.87
C TYR A 124 6.55 -18.92 -0.77
N ILE A 125 6.06 -18.69 0.47
CA ILE A 125 6.95 -18.34 1.60
C ILE A 125 7.96 -19.44 1.85
N GLU A 126 7.56 -20.71 1.83
CA GLU A 126 8.47 -21.85 1.99
C GLU A 126 9.58 -21.85 0.93
N SER A 127 9.24 -21.52 -0.30
CA SER A 127 10.24 -21.41 -1.38
C SER A 127 11.24 -20.26 -1.16
N LEU A 128 10.83 -19.20 -0.47
CA LEU A 128 11.72 -18.09 -0.10
C LEU A 128 12.74 -18.48 0.97
N MET A 129 12.39 -19.39 1.90
CA MET A 129 13.28 -19.85 2.97
C MET A 129 14.54 -20.56 2.45
N GLY A 130 14.46 -21.19 1.28
CA GLY A 130 15.58 -21.88 0.63
C GLY A 130 16.31 -21.06 -0.42
N SER A 131 15.88 -19.82 -0.65
CA SER A 131 16.44 -18.98 -1.71
C SER A 131 17.44 -17.95 -1.16
N GLU A 132 18.51 -17.70 -1.93
CA GLU A 132 19.44 -16.60 -1.64
C GLU A 132 18.90 -15.22 -2.08
N ARG A 133 17.62 -15.15 -2.48
CA ARG A 133 17.01 -13.91 -2.95
C ARG A 133 16.88 -12.92 -1.78
N PRO A 134 17.53 -11.76 -1.85
CA PRO A 134 17.37 -10.77 -0.81
C PRO A 134 15.94 -10.22 -0.82
N LEU A 135 15.31 -10.16 0.34
CA LEU A 135 13.97 -9.59 0.53
C LEU A 135 14.02 -8.13 0.97
N ASN A 136 15.16 -7.47 0.77
CA ASN A 136 15.33 -6.05 1.08
C ASN A 136 14.26 -5.24 0.34
N ASP A 137 13.74 -4.21 0.98
CA ASP A 137 12.68 -3.36 0.43
C ASP A 137 11.40 -4.11 0.03
N THR A 138 11.16 -5.30 0.61
CA THR A 138 9.96 -6.10 0.37
C THR A 138 8.95 -5.94 1.51
N LEU A 139 7.70 -5.71 1.15
CA LEU A 139 6.55 -5.75 2.06
C LEU A 139 5.62 -6.90 1.64
N ILE A 140 5.39 -7.82 2.57
CA ILE A 140 4.43 -8.91 2.41
C ILE A 140 3.17 -8.57 3.22
N TYR A 141 2.02 -8.58 2.57
CA TYR A 141 0.72 -8.46 3.22
C TYR A 141 -0.06 -9.77 3.14
N CYS A 142 -0.58 -10.19 4.30
CA CYS A 142 -1.29 -11.44 4.47
C CYS A 142 -2.70 -11.19 5.04
N ASP A 143 -3.70 -11.74 4.38
CA ASP A 143 -5.10 -11.76 4.86
C ASP A 143 -5.63 -13.20 4.76
N PRO A 144 -5.09 -14.16 5.56
CA PRO A 144 -5.47 -15.57 5.48
C PRO A 144 -6.94 -15.75 5.86
N PRO A 145 -7.59 -16.85 5.47
CA PRO A 145 -8.87 -17.25 6.04
C PRO A 145 -8.77 -17.24 7.56
N TYR A 146 -9.64 -16.48 8.25
CA TYR A 146 -9.52 -16.31 9.69
C TYR A 146 -9.83 -17.61 10.44
N LEU A 147 -9.18 -17.82 11.58
CA LEU A 147 -9.33 -19.01 12.42
C LEU A 147 -10.80 -19.26 12.75
N LEU A 148 -11.28 -20.48 12.53
CA LEU A 148 -12.71 -20.83 12.62
C LEU A 148 -13.31 -20.48 13.99
N GLU A 149 -12.56 -20.69 15.05
CA GLU A 149 -12.97 -20.41 16.45
C GLU A 149 -13.25 -18.93 16.71
N THR A 150 -12.68 -18.03 15.89
CA THR A 150 -12.87 -16.57 16.04
C THR A 150 -14.04 -16.04 15.23
N ARG A 151 -14.63 -16.87 14.37
CA ARG A 151 -15.73 -16.47 13.49
C ARG A 151 -17.08 -16.69 14.18
N THR A 152 -18.03 -15.81 13.88
CA THR A 152 -19.43 -15.98 14.31
C THR A 152 -20.26 -16.75 13.28
N SER A 153 -19.76 -16.90 12.06
CA SER A 153 -20.44 -17.59 10.97
C SER A 153 -19.76 -18.94 10.72
N ASN A 154 -20.58 -20.00 10.62
CA ASN A 154 -20.12 -21.32 10.19
C ASN A 154 -19.90 -21.40 8.68
N THR A 155 -20.02 -20.28 7.94
CA THR A 155 -19.73 -20.25 6.51
C THR A 155 -18.27 -20.51 6.30
N ARG A 156 -17.96 -21.57 5.58
CA ARG A 156 -16.59 -22.00 5.30
C ARG A 156 -16.04 -21.30 4.06
N TYR A 157 -14.76 -20.99 4.12
CA TYR A 157 -14.01 -20.70 2.88
C TYR A 157 -13.92 -22.01 2.06
N LYS A 158 -13.79 -21.88 0.76
CA LYS A 158 -13.61 -23.04 -0.12
C LYS A 158 -12.31 -23.79 0.22
N ASN A 159 -11.28 -23.02 0.54
CA ASN A 159 -10.00 -23.50 1.04
C ASN A 159 -9.88 -23.02 2.50
N GLU A 160 -10.34 -23.85 3.45
CA GLU A 160 -10.23 -23.53 4.86
C GLU A 160 -8.76 -23.63 5.31
N PHE A 161 -8.41 -22.74 6.24
CA PHE A 161 -7.12 -22.70 6.89
C PHE A 161 -7.31 -23.30 8.28
N THR A 162 -6.74 -24.51 8.50
CA THR A 162 -6.85 -25.21 9.78
C THR A 162 -5.97 -24.56 10.84
N LYS A 163 -6.15 -24.93 12.09
CA LYS A 163 -5.29 -24.42 13.17
C LYS A 163 -3.82 -24.78 12.92
N GLN A 164 -3.54 -25.97 12.41
CA GLN A 164 -2.19 -26.40 12.05
C GLN A 164 -1.61 -25.54 10.91
N ASP A 165 -2.43 -25.21 9.90
CA ASP A 165 -2.01 -24.32 8.82
C ASP A 165 -1.68 -22.90 9.33
N HIS A 166 -2.47 -22.39 10.30
CA HIS A 166 -2.16 -21.13 10.98
C HIS A 166 -0.85 -21.20 11.76
N GLU A 167 -0.64 -22.26 12.55
CA GLU A 167 0.60 -22.45 13.32
C GLU A 167 1.82 -22.54 12.41
N HIS A 168 1.71 -23.28 11.32
CA HIS A 168 2.75 -23.40 10.32
C HIS A 168 3.05 -22.07 9.62
N PHE A 169 2.01 -21.38 9.13
CA PHE A 169 2.12 -20.06 8.51
C PHE A 169 2.79 -19.03 9.45
N LEU A 170 2.36 -18.99 10.71
CA LEU A 170 2.92 -18.08 11.71
C LEU A 170 4.40 -18.38 12.01
N ASN A 171 4.78 -19.65 12.01
CA ASN A 171 6.18 -20.06 12.14
C ASN A 171 7.03 -19.58 10.95
N LEU A 172 6.52 -19.69 9.73
CA LEU A 172 7.22 -19.24 8.53
C LEU A 172 7.40 -17.71 8.49
N VAL A 173 6.34 -16.95 8.73
CA VAL A 173 6.41 -15.48 8.66
C VAL A 173 7.33 -14.86 9.71
N ASN A 174 7.50 -15.52 10.86
CA ASN A 174 8.46 -15.08 11.88
C ASN A 174 9.92 -15.29 11.47
N GLN A 175 10.21 -16.06 10.45
CA GLN A 175 11.55 -16.33 9.95
C GLN A 175 11.93 -15.43 8.77
N LEU A 176 10.98 -14.65 8.24
CA LEU A 176 11.22 -13.77 7.10
C LEU A 176 12.04 -12.53 7.52
N ASP A 177 13.09 -12.26 6.77
CA ASP A 177 13.89 -11.03 6.91
C ASP A 177 13.36 -9.94 5.95
N CYS A 178 12.09 -9.58 6.13
CA CYS A 178 11.43 -8.50 5.40
C CYS A 178 10.29 -7.89 6.21
N MET A 179 9.67 -6.86 5.67
CA MET A 179 8.49 -6.24 6.30
C MET A 179 7.25 -7.12 6.06
N VAL A 180 6.56 -7.49 7.15
CA VAL A 180 5.35 -8.32 7.08
C VAL A 180 4.20 -7.64 7.82
N MET A 181 3.02 -7.70 7.21
CA MET A 181 1.75 -7.25 7.78
C MET A 181 0.71 -8.38 7.68
N ILE A 182 0.01 -8.66 8.77
CA ILE A 182 -1.01 -9.73 8.81
C ILE A 182 -2.30 -9.17 9.41
N SER A 183 -3.42 -9.32 8.68
CA SER A 183 -4.76 -9.05 9.20
C SER A 183 -5.36 -10.31 9.82
N HIS A 184 -5.90 -10.21 11.03
CA HIS A 184 -6.64 -11.30 11.66
C HIS A 184 -7.58 -10.78 12.77
N TYR A 185 -8.54 -11.59 13.18
CA TYR A 185 -9.28 -11.32 14.43
C TYR A 185 -8.36 -11.48 15.64
N PRO A 186 -8.58 -10.71 16.72
CA PRO A 186 -7.83 -10.91 17.96
C PRO A 186 -8.01 -12.35 18.47
N CYS A 187 -6.92 -13.06 18.72
CA CYS A 187 -6.92 -14.39 19.33
C CYS A 187 -5.55 -14.76 19.90
N ASP A 188 -5.58 -15.63 20.91
CA ASP A 188 -4.38 -16.05 21.66
C ASP A 188 -3.32 -16.68 20.75
N LEU A 189 -3.72 -17.44 19.72
CA LEU A 189 -2.79 -18.07 18.78
C LEU A 189 -1.89 -17.03 18.11
N TYR A 190 -2.48 -15.99 17.51
CA TYR A 190 -1.74 -14.91 16.85
C TYR A 190 -0.99 -14.03 17.84
N ASP A 191 -1.63 -13.70 18.97
CA ASP A 191 -1.04 -12.85 20.00
C ASP A 191 0.21 -13.47 20.62
N ASN A 192 0.24 -14.79 20.79
CA ASN A 192 1.39 -15.52 21.31
C ASN A 192 2.46 -15.74 20.25
N ALA A 193 2.08 -16.13 19.02
CA ALA A 193 3.03 -16.39 17.94
C ALA A 193 3.73 -15.12 17.45
N LEU A 194 3.02 -13.99 17.44
CA LEU A 194 3.52 -12.69 16.97
C LEU A 194 3.87 -11.76 18.14
N LYS A 195 4.40 -12.34 19.22
CA LYS A 195 4.84 -11.58 20.39
C LYS A 195 5.96 -10.60 19.99
N GLY A 196 5.76 -9.33 20.30
CA GLY A 196 6.69 -8.25 19.93
C GLY A 196 6.33 -7.53 18.63
N TRP A 197 5.43 -8.08 17.82
CA TRP A 197 4.92 -7.36 16.66
C TRP A 197 4.00 -6.20 17.10
N ARG A 198 4.05 -5.09 16.38
CA ARG A 198 3.17 -3.95 16.58
C ARG A 198 1.75 -4.31 16.18
N LYS A 199 0.79 -4.00 17.05
CA LYS A 199 -0.64 -4.27 16.84
C LYS A 199 -1.37 -2.97 16.52
N VAL A 200 -2.10 -2.94 15.40
CA VAL A 200 -2.94 -1.82 14.99
C VAL A 200 -4.39 -2.29 14.95
N PRO A 201 -5.19 -1.96 15.98
CA PRO A 201 -6.60 -2.33 16.00
C PRO A 201 -7.40 -1.50 15.00
N TYR A 202 -8.32 -2.12 14.29
CA TYR A 202 -9.27 -1.45 13.41
C TYR A 202 -10.63 -2.18 13.38
N LYS A 203 -11.64 -1.51 12.83
CA LYS A 203 -12.98 -2.07 12.72
C LYS A 203 -13.32 -2.35 11.27
N SER A 204 -13.83 -3.54 11.00
CA SER A 204 -14.49 -3.90 9.76
C SER A 204 -16.00 -4.05 9.96
N VAL A 205 -16.75 -4.06 8.87
CA VAL A 205 -18.18 -4.30 8.89
C VAL A 205 -18.45 -5.59 8.12
N THR A 206 -19.13 -6.53 8.76
CA THR A 206 -19.54 -7.78 8.12
C THR A 206 -20.61 -7.53 7.05
N ARG A 207 -20.94 -8.54 6.25
CA ARG A 207 -22.03 -8.45 5.27
C ARG A 207 -23.41 -8.24 5.95
N SER A 208 -23.59 -8.74 7.17
CA SER A 208 -24.77 -8.50 7.99
C SER A 208 -24.86 -7.09 8.58
N GLY A 209 -23.80 -6.28 8.43
CA GLY A 209 -23.74 -4.92 8.98
C GLY A 209 -23.13 -4.84 10.37
N ASP A 210 -22.72 -5.96 10.98
CA ASP A 210 -22.13 -5.99 12.31
C ASP A 210 -20.68 -5.49 12.26
N HIS A 211 -20.27 -4.73 13.26
CA HIS A 211 -18.89 -4.33 13.44
C HIS A 211 -18.06 -5.47 14.03
N ARG A 212 -16.85 -5.64 13.50
CA ARG A 212 -15.85 -6.59 13.99
C ARG A 212 -14.56 -5.87 14.29
N ASP A 213 -13.98 -6.21 15.42
CA ASP A 213 -12.63 -5.79 15.77
C ASP A 213 -11.63 -6.71 15.07
N GLU A 214 -10.71 -6.11 14.35
CA GLU A 214 -9.59 -6.77 13.68
C GLU A 214 -8.27 -6.13 14.13
N ILE A 215 -7.21 -6.90 14.03
CA ILE A 215 -5.85 -6.44 14.33
C ILE A 215 -5.00 -6.60 13.06
N LEU A 216 -4.26 -5.56 12.73
CA LEU A 216 -3.16 -5.63 11.79
C LEU A 216 -1.87 -5.80 12.60
N TYR A 217 -1.25 -6.95 12.49
CA TYR A 217 0.05 -7.25 13.08
C TYR A 217 1.15 -6.82 12.11
N CYS A 218 2.16 -6.10 12.59
CA CYS A 218 3.28 -5.61 11.80
C CYS A 218 4.58 -5.97 12.51
N ASN A 219 5.55 -6.59 11.82
CA ASN A 219 6.85 -6.92 12.39
C ASN A 219 7.85 -5.75 12.43
N PHE A 220 7.36 -4.55 12.15
CA PHE A 220 8.14 -3.31 12.12
C PHE A 220 7.45 -2.21 12.94
N GLU A 221 8.22 -1.22 13.35
CA GLU A 221 7.74 -0.05 14.09
C GLU A 221 6.81 0.83 13.24
N GLN A 222 6.15 1.79 13.89
CA GLN A 222 5.31 2.77 13.17
C GLN A 222 6.16 3.53 12.15
N PRO A 223 5.86 3.44 10.84
CA PRO A 223 6.65 4.11 9.84
C PRO A 223 6.54 5.64 9.95
N THR A 224 7.68 6.32 9.90
CA THR A 224 7.74 7.79 9.79
C THR A 224 7.43 8.26 8.37
N PHE A 225 7.81 7.47 7.37
CA PHE A 225 7.46 7.67 5.97
C PHE A 225 6.50 6.58 5.50
N LEU A 226 5.47 6.97 4.76
CA LEU A 226 4.50 6.04 4.20
C LEU A 226 4.76 5.80 2.73
N HIS A 227 4.64 4.55 2.29
CA HIS A 227 4.65 4.22 0.86
C HIS A 227 3.56 4.99 0.10
N ASP A 228 2.38 5.15 0.72
CA ASP A 228 1.26 5.90 0.16
C ASP A 228 0.61 6.80 1.22
N SER A 229 0.83 8.09 1.11
CA SER A 229 0.30 9.09 2.05
C SER A 229 -1.09 9.62 1.69
N GLN A 230 -1.69 9.17 0.57
CA GLN A 230 -3.00 9.70 0.11
C GLN A 230 -4.14 9.49 1.10
N TYR A 231 -4.02 8.51 2.01
CA TYR A 231 -5.04 8.17 3.01
C TYR A 231 -4.66 8.60 4.43
N LEU A 232 -3.69 9.48 4.59
CA LEU A 232 -3.22 9.92 5.90
C LEU A 232 -4.36 10.44 6.77
N GLY A 233 -4.59 9.78 7.92
CA GLY A 233 -5.67 10.09 8.87
C GLY A 233 -6.53 8.89 9.22
N LYS A 234 -7.04 8.87 10.46
CA LYS A 234 -7.80 7.73 11.03
C LYS A 234 -9.18 7.55 10.39
N ASP A 235 -9.84 8.66 10.08
CA ASP A 235 -11.18 8.68 9.50
C ASP A 235 -11.30 9.73 8.39
N LYS A 236 -12.47 9.78 7.73
CA LYS A 236 -12.72 10.72 6.64
C LYS A 236 -12.54 12.17 7.09
N ARG A 237 -13.08 12.54 8.25
CA ARG A 237 -13.01 13.91 8.79
C ARG A 237 -11.56 14.32 9.05
N GLN A 238 -10.80 13.45 9.72
CA GLN A 238 -9.40 13.72 9.99
C GLN A 238 -8.57 13.82 8.70
N ARG A 239 -8.82 12.97 7.69
CA ARG A 239 -8.17 13.07 6.38
C ARG A 239 -8.46 14.40 5.70
N GLU A 240 -9.71 14.83 5.69
CA GLU A 240 -10.11 16.15 5.14
C GLU A 240 -9.48 17.31 5.93
N ASP A 241 -9.41 17.22 7.26
CA ASP A 241 -8.77 18.22 8.11
C ASP A 241 -7.27 18.32 7.88
N ILE A 242 -6.58 17.18 7.77
CA ILE A 242 -5.14 17.12 7.44
C ILE A 242 -4.90 17.76 6.08
N ASN A 243 -5.65 17.38 5.06
CA ASN A 243 -5.51 17.93 3.72
C ASN A 243 -5.78 19.44 3.67
N ARG A 244 -6.82 19.92 4.36
CA ARG A 244 -7.11 21.37 4.47
C ARG A 244 -5.98 22.11 5.18
N ARG A 245 -5.42 21.54 6.26
CA ARG A 245 -4.32 22.12 7.00
C ARG A 245 -3.05 22.21 6.16
N ILE A 246 -2.70 21.14 5.44
CA ILE A 246 -1.54 21.12 4.55
C ILE A 246 -1.70 22.17 3.45
N LYS A 247 -2.83 22.19 2.73
CA LYS A 247 -3.12 23.19 1.68
C LYS A 247 -3.03 24.62 2.20
N ARG A 248 -3.61 24.88 3.37
CA ARG A 248 -3.56 26.22 3.99
C ARG A 248 -2.13 26.63 4.36
N ASN A 249 -1.31 25.70 4.86
CA ASN A 249 0.06 26.00 5.23
C ASN A 249 0.93 26.25 3.99
N VAL A 250 0.76 25.44 2.94
CA VAL A 250 1.47 25.64 1.66
C VAL A 250 1.10 27.01 1.04
N ARG A 251 -0.17 27.36 1.02
CA ARG A 251 -0.63 28.67 0.49
C ARG A 251 -0.10 29.90 1.25
N LYS A 252 0.34 29.71 2.50
CA LYS A 252 0.89 30.79 3.33
C LYS A 252 2.39 30.99 3.18
N LEU A 253 3.07 30.07 2.51
CA LEU A 253 4.50 30.17 2.31
C LEU A 253 4.80 31.24 1.26
N SER A 254 5.62 32.20 1.63
CA SER A 254 6.23 33.10 0.65
C SER A 254 7.18 32.35 -0.25
N GLU A 255 7.50 32.90 -1.41
CA GLU A 255 8.50 32.34 -2.32
C GLU A 255 9.85 32.13 -1.62
N THR A 256 10.27 33.07 -0.79
CA THR A 256 11.50 33.00 0.00
C THR A 256 11.47 31.81 0.97
N GLU A 257 10.35 31.60 1.68
CA GLU A 257 10.20 30.44 2.60
C GLU A 257 10.18 29.13 1.85
N CYS A 258 9.58 29.07 0.66
CA CYS A 258 9.63 27.88 -0.20
C CYS A 258 11.07 27.56 -0.62
N ASN A 259 11.81 28.57 -1.07
CA ASN A 259 13.20 28.43 -1.48
C ASN A 259 14.12 28.00 -0.31
N GLU A 260 13.92 28.56 0.88
CA GLU A 260 14.67 28.17 2.07
C GLU A 260 14.37 26.74 2.50
N ARG A 261 13.14 26.28 2.42
CA ARG A 261 12.79 24.89 2.67
C ARG A 261 13.42 23.94 1.65
N LEU A 262 13.43 24.33 0.38
CA LEU A 262 14.11 23.55 -0.68
C LEU A 262 15.61 23.48 -0.40
N ARG A 263 16.24 24.58 0.00
CA ARG A 263 17.64 24.61 0.37
C ARG A 263 17.95 23.64 1.53
N ILE A 264 17.17 23.69 2.60
CA ILE A 264 17.32 22.79 3.75
C ILE A 264 17.13 21.32 3.32
N LEU A 265 16.14 21.04 2.49
CA LEU A 265 15.92 19.69 1.96
C LEU A 265 17.11 19.21 1.12
N THR A 266 17.67 20.11 0.28
CA THR A 266 18.84 19.81 -0.55
C THR A 266 20.06 19.53 0.31
N GLU A 267 20.32 20.34 1.34
CA GLU A 267 21.43 20.11 2.27
C GLU A 267 21.27 18.83 3.09
N THR A 268 20.04 18.50 3.46
CA THR A 268 19.73 17.24 4.16
C THR A 268 19.83 16.05 3.22
N TRP A 269 19.61 16.26 1.91
CA TRP A 269 19.59 15.24 0.88
C TRP A 269 20.89 14.43 0.83
N ASP A 270 22.03 15.08 0.99
CA ASP A 270 23.34 14.43 0.91
C ASP A 270 23.61 13.49 2.08
N HIS A 271 22.85 13.60 3.18
CA HIS A 271 22.93 12.73 4.34
C HIS A 271 21.93 11.57 4.31
N LEU A 272 21.03 11.53 3.32
CA LEU A 272 20.05 10.47 3.16
C LEU A 272 20.66 9.29 2.38
N SER A 273 20.23 8.08 2.74
CA SER A 273 20.49 6.90 1.92
C SER A 273 19.83 7.01 0.54
N ASP A 274 20.32 6.28 -0.44
CA ASP A 274 19.72 6.27 -1.78
C ASP A 274 18.25 5.87 -1.75
N PHE A 275 17.89 4.94 -0.88
CA PHE A 275 16.51 4.55 -0.64
C PHE A 275 15.64 5.72 -0.13
N GLU A 276 16.10 6.45 0.88
CA GLU A 276 15.37 7.61 1.43
C GLU A 276 15.23 8.73 0.40
N ARG A 277 16.27 9.01 -0.39
CA ARG A 277 16.25 9.98 -1.50
C ARG A 277 15.18 9.59 -2.52
N GLU A 278 15.16 8.34 -2.93
CA GLU A 278 14.18 7.81 -3.87
C GLU A 278 12.74 7.95 -3.33
N GLN A 279 12.52 7.67 -2.04
CA GLN A 279 11.21 7.81 -1.42
C GLN A 279 10.76 9.28 -1.34
N LEU A 280 11.65 10.18 -0.97
CA LEU A 280 11.34 11.62 -0.95
C LEU A 280 11.03 12.16 -2.34
N THR A 281 11.75 11.70 -3.35
CA THR A 281 11.47 12.03 -4.76
C THR A 281 10.08 11.53 -5.16
N LYS A 282 9.73 10.29 -4.83
CA LYS A 282 8.40 9.72 -5.09
C LYS A 282 7.27 10.46 -4.35
N ILE A 283 7.51 10.93 -3.12
CA ILE A 283 6.55 11.74 -2.35
C ILE A 283 6.31 13.09 -3.04
N GLY A 284 7.35 13.77 -3.48
CA GLY A 284 7.25 15.04 -4.21
C GLY A 284 6.44 14.92 -5.50
N THR A 285 6.53 13.80 -6.21
CA THR A 285 5.80 13.53 -7.46
C THR A 285 4.32 13.17 -7.26
N ASN A 286 3.97 12.61 -6.10
CA ASN A 286 2.59 12.20 -5.77
C ASN A 286 1.80 13.25 -5.00
N SER A 287 2.43 14.30 -4.50
CA SER A 287 1.72 15.45 -3.95
C SER A 287 1.09 16.24 -5.11
N GLY A 288 0.00 15.71 -5.68
CA GLY A 288 -0.86 16.43 -6.62
C GLY A 288 -1.51 17.64 -5.93
N TYR A 289 -0.70 18.55 -5.46
CA TYR A 289 -1.13 19.88 -5.03
C TYR A 289 -1.45 20.66 -6.30
N GLY A 290 -2.75 20.70 -6.60
CA GLY A 290 -3.24 21.51 -7.69
C GLY A 290 -2.77 22.95 -7.55
N GLN A 291 -2.12 23.42 -8.57
CA GLN A 291 -2.04 24.82 -8.88
C GLN A 291 -3.35 25.21 -9.60
N ASP A 292 -4.46 25.26 -8.84
CA ASP A 292 -5.57 26.09 -9.21
C ASP A 292 -5.42 27.33 -8.33
N GLU A 293 -5.12 28.46 -8.93
CA GLU A 293 -4.93 29.79 -8.31
C GLU A 293 -3.51 30.06 -7.72
N ILE A 294 -2.59 30.42 -8.57
CA ILE A 294 -1.68 31.57 -8.41
C ILE A 294 -1.80 32.42 -9.67
#